data_4a3eb860c04401e41dd27413fcf8b016
#
_entry.id   4a3eb860c04401e41dd27413fcf8b016
#
_cell.length_a   1.000
_cell.length_b   1.000
_cell.length_c   1.000
_cell.angle_alpha   90.00
_cell.angle_beta   90.00
_cell.angle_gamma   90.00
#
_symmetry.space_group_name_H-M   'P 1'
#
loop_
_entity.id
_entity.type
_entity.pdbx_description
1 polymer ?
#
loop_
_entity_poly.entity_id
_entity_poly.type
_entity_poly.pdbx_seq_one_letter_code
_entity_poly.pdbx_strand_id
1 'polypeptide(L)'
;MESLIEIDGQYFDWDTAKNLSNISKHGIPFKLAATVFSDQDAILLDDNKHSQDEDRFIAIGLSKNLNLLTVCHCYRDDDTIIRIISARKANTIEIKLYGGAR
;
A
#
# COMPACT_ATOMS: atom_id res chain seq x y z
N MET A 1 -16.20 9.44 -4.01
CA MET A 1 -15.22 10.49 -4.27
C MET A 1 -13.83 9.98 -3.93
N GLU A 2 -12.85 10.39 -4.69
CA GLU A 2 -11.48 9.96 -4.49
C GLU A 2 -10.67 11.04 -3.79
N SER A 3 -9.69 10.60 -3.01
CA SER A 3 -8.77 11.52 -2.33
C SER A 3 -7.44 11.53 -3.08
N LEU A 4 -6.84 12.69 -3.21
CA LEU A 4 -5.50 12.85 -3.80
C LEU A 4 -4.63 13.57 -2.79
N ILE A 5 -3.53 12.94 -2.41
CA ILE A 5 -2.57 13.53 -1.49
C ILE A 5 -1.15 13.34 -2.01
N GLU A 6 -0.23 14.10 -1.46
CA GLU A 6 1.20 13.97 -1.75
C GLU A 6 1.96 13.68 -0.47
N ILE A 7 2.87 12.70 -0.53
CA ILE A 7 3.79 12.37 0.55
C ILE A 7 5.17 12.19 -0.05
N ASP A 8 6.13 12.98 0.40
CA ASP A 8 7.54 12.91 -0.03
C ASP A 8 7.71 12.93 -1.55
N GLY A 9 6.90 13.74 -2.22
CA GLY A 9 6.97 13.91 -3.67
C GLY A 9 6.20 12.90 -4.49
N GLN A 10 5.54 11.92 -3.85
CA GLN A 10 4.74 10.92 -4.51
C GLN A 10 3.27 11.19 -4.30
N TYR A 11 2.47 11.15 -5.38
CA TYR A 11 1.03 11.32 -5.30
C TYR A 11 0.32 9.99 -5.07
N PHE A 12 -0.72 10.03 -4.22
CA PHE A 12 -1.54 8.88 -3.88
C PHE A 12 -3.01 9.23 -4.02
N ASP A 13 -3.81 8.27 -4.46
CA ASP A 13 -5.26 8.40 -4.37
C ASP A 13 -5.88 7.10 -3.91
N TRP A 14 -7.18 7.13 -3.63
CA TRP A 14 -7.95 5.96 -3.26
C TRP A 14 -9.44 6.27 -3.31
N ASP A 15 -10.22 5.21 -3.34
CA ASP A 15 -11.67 5.28 -3.22
C ASP A 15 -12.03 5.49 -1.74
N THR A 16 -12.80 6.53 -1.44
CA THR A 16 -13.17 6.87 -0.07
C THR A 16 -13.91 5.72 0.64
N ALA A 17 -14.82 5.04 -0.06
CA ALA A 17 -15.57 3.94 0.53
C ALA A 17 -14.65 2.76 0.87
N LYS A 18 -13.66 2.48 0.01
CA LYS A 18 -12.69 1.42 0.28
C LYS A 18 -11.81 1.76 1.48
N ASN A 19 -11.45 3.03 1.62
CA ASN A 19 -10.69 3.47 2.79
C ASN A 19 -11.47 3.20 4.08
N LEU A 20 -12.74 3.59 4.11
CA LEU A 20 -13.58 3.37 5.29
C LEU A 20 -13.76 1.88 5.59
N SER A 21 -13.97 1.07 4.56
CA SER A 21 -14.09 -0.37 4.71
C SER A 21 -12.78 -0.98 5.25
N ASN A 22 -11.65 -0.50 4.76
CA ASN A 22 -10.35 -0.99 5.21
C ASN A 22 -10.08 -0.66 6.68
N ILE A 23 -10.45 0.55 7.10
CA ILE A 23 -10.36 0.95 8.51
C ILE A 23 -11.20 0.01 9.37
N SER A 24 -12.43 -0.28 8.93
CA SER A 24 -13.34 -1.16 9.66
C SER A 24 -12.78 -2.58 9.77
N LYS A 25 -12.18 -3.10 8.71
CA LYS A 25 -11.69 -4.48 8.68
C LYS A 25 -10.33 -4.65 9.34
N HIS A 26 -9.43 -3.70 9.12
CA HIS A 26 -8.02 -3.85 9.48
C HIS A 26 -7.50 -2.75 10.41
N GLY A 27 -8.28 -1.71 10.65
CA GLY A 27 -7.86 -0.59 11.49
C GLY A 27 -6.80 0.30 10.85
N ILE A 28 -6.61 0.22 9.54
CA ILE A 28 -5.53 0.92 8.86
C ILE A 28 -6.10 1.91 7.85
N PRO A 29 -5.98 3.23 8.12
CA PRO A 29 -6.34 4.24 7.12
C PRO A 29 -5.38 4.20 5.93
N PHE A 30 -5.88 4.47 4.74
CA PHE A 30 -5.02 4.48 3.55
C PHE A 30 -3.97 5.58 3.61
N LYS A 31 -4.25 6.67 4.31
CA LYS A 31 -3.24 7.72 4.52
C LYS A 31 -2.01 7.19 5.25
N LEU A 32 -2.23 6.30 6.22
CA LEU A 32 -1.12 5.65 6.93
C LEU A 32 -0.43 4.63 6.03
N ALA A 33 -1.21 3.86 5.25
CA ALA A 33 -0.65 2.89 4.31
C ALA A 33 0.26 3.55 3.28
N ALA A 34 -0.09 4.75 2.83
CA ALA A 34 0.72 5.49 1.86
C ALA A 34 2.13 5.78 2.39
N THR A 35 2.31 5.89 3.70
CA THR A 35 3.63 6.17 4.27
C THR A 35 4.61 5.01 4.11
N VAL A 36 4.14 3.82 3.81
CA VAL A 36 4.99 2.66 3.53
C VAL A 36 5.92 2.93 2.34
N PHE A 37 5.45 3.72 1.38
CA PHE A 37 6.24 4.02 0.17
C PHE A 37 7.40 4.97 0.43
N SER A 38 7.49 5.55 1.62
CA SER A 38 8.66 6.33 2.05
C SER A 38 9.70 5.46 2.76
N ASP A 39 9.41 4.20 3.00
CA ASP A 39 10.36 3.26 3.59
C ASP A 39 11.34 2.78 2.52
N GLN A 40 12.62 3.10 2.67
CA GLN A 40 13.65 2.73 1.69
C GLN A 40 13.85 1.22 1.59
N ASP A 41 13.49 0.47 2.63
CA ASP A 41 13.61 -0.97 2.66
C ASP A 41 12.34 -1.70 2.20
N ALA A 42 11.32 -0.96 1.77
CA ALA A 42 10.06 -1.57 1.32
C ALA A 42 10.31 -2.52 0.15
N ILE A 43 9.59 -3.64 0.16
CA ILE A 43 9.67 -4.66 -0.88
C ILE A 43 8.45 -4.51 -1.79
N LEU A 44 8.67 -4.52 -3.11
CA LEU A 44 7.59 -4.48 -4.10
C LEU A 44 7.48 -5.84 -4.79
N LEU A 45 6.26 -6.38 -4.82
CA LEU A 45 5.97 -7.67 -5.44
C LEU A 45 4.78 -7.51 -6.38
N ASP A 46 4.73 -8.36 -7.42
CA ASP A 46 3.56 -8.45 -8.27
C ASP A 46 2.44 -9.18 -7.53
N ASP A 47 1.20 -8.73 -7.72
CA ASP A 47 0.03 -9.41 -7.18
C ASP A 47 -0.74 -10.07 -8.32
N ASN A 48 -0.22 -11.20 -8.82
CA ASN A 48 -0.76 -11.86 -9.99
C ASN A 48 -2.17 -12.41 -9.78
N LYS A 49 -2.52 -12.73 -8.54
CA LYS A 49 -3.86 -13.27 -8.23
C LYS A 49 -4.96 -12.25 -8.47
N HIS A 50 -4.65 -10.96 -8.35
CA HIS A 50 -5.63 -9.89 -8.42
C HIS A 50 -5.41 -8.95 -9.60
N SER A 51 -4.59 -9.37 -10.58
CA SER A 51 -4.25 -8.55 -11.75
C SER A 51 -5.08 -8.96 -12.98
N GLN A 52 -6.41 -8.97 -12.85
CA GLN A 52 -7.28 -9.38 -13.96
C GLN A 52 -7.51 -8.27 -14.97
N ASP A 53 -7.87 -7.09 -14.52
CA ASP A 53 -8.19 -5.96 -15.38
C ASP A 53 -7.06 -4.95 -15.48
N GLU A 54 -6.23 -4.90 -14.46
CA GLU A 54 -5.07 -4.02 -14.40
C GLU A 54 -4.02 -4.65 -13.50
N ASP A 55 -2.78 -4.29 -13.71
CA ASP A 55 -1.69 -4.83 -12.91
C ASP A 55 -1.76 -4.30 -11.49
N ARG A 56 -1.74 -5.19 -10.53
CA ARG A 56 -1.70 -4.88 -9.11
C ARG A 56 -0.39 -5.34 -8.51
N PHE A 57 0.02 -4.62 -7.48
CA PHE A 57 1.29 -4.83 -6.80
C PHE A 57 1.09 -4.82 -5.31
N ILE A 58 2.05 -5.40 -4.61
CA ILE A 58 2.07 -5.42 -3.14
C ILE A 58 3.34 -4.73 -2.68
N ALA A 59 3.18 -3.80 -1.75
CA ALA A 59 4.31 -3.20 -1.05
C ALA A 59 4.30 -3.68 0.39
N ILE A 60 5.44 -4.17 0.87
CA ILE A 60 5.63 -4.57 2.26
C ILE A 60 6.65 -3.62 2.86
N GLY A 61 6.25 -2.86 3.86
CA GLY A 61 7.16 -1.87 4.44
C GLY A 61 6.64 -1.30 5.75
N LEU A 62 7.48 -0.52 6.40
CA LEU A 62 7.14 0.15 7.65
C LEU A 62 6.36 1.43 7.37
N SER A 63 5.23 1.58 8.06
CA SER A 63 4.47 2.80 8.04
C SER A 63 5.11 3.85 8.95
N LYS A 64 4.59 5.07 8.89
CA LYS A 64 5.07 6.18 9.71
C LYS A 64 5.03 5.86 11.20
N ASN A 65 4.06 5.06 11.65
CA ASN A 65 3.95 4.67 13.05
C ASN A 65 4.66 3.34 13.36
N LEU A 66 5.57 2.91 12.47
CA LEU A 66 6.45 1.75 12.66
C LEU A 66 5.72 0.40 12.70
N ASN A 67 4.56 0.31 12.08
CA ASN A 67 3.90 -0.97 11.82
C ASN A 67 4.29 -1.49 10.46
N LEU A 68 4.61 -2.78 10.38
CA LEU A 68 4.89 -3.40 9.10
C LEU A 68 3.57 -3.74 8.41
N LEU A 69 3.34 -3.14 7.26
CA LEU A 69 2.09 -3.27 6.53
C LEU A 69 2.31 -3.90 5.17
N THR A 70 1.27 -4.56 4.68
CA THR A 70 1.18 -5.05 3.31
C THR A 70 0.11 -4.25 2.61
N VAL A 71 0.50 -3.53 1.54
CA VAL A 71 -0.34 -2.58 0.85
C VAL A 71 -0.53 -3.00 -0.59
N CYS A 72 -1.77 -3.33 -0.97
CA CYS A 72 -2.12 -3.63 -2.34
C CYS A 72 -2.41 -2.32 -3.07
N HIS A 73 -1.82 -2.14 -4.24
CA HIS A 73 -1.94 -0.90 -4.98
C HIS A 73 -1.80 -1.13 -6.48
N CYS A 74 -2.16 -0.11 -7.25
CA CYS A 74 -1.90 -0.06 -8.68
C CYS A 74 -1.43 1.34 -9.02
N TYR A 75 -1.10 1.57 -10.30
CA TYR A 75 -0.62 2.87 -10.75
C TYR A 75 -1.65 3.50 -11.68
N ARG A 76 -1.74 4.83 -11.63
CA ARG A 76 -2.65 5.63 -12.43
C ARG A 76 -1.86 6.78 -13.06
N ASP A 77 -2.45 7.39 -14.09
CA ASP A 77 -1.95 8.62 -14.70
C ASP A 77 -0.49 8.48 -15.14
N ASP A 78 -0.24 7.52 -16.02
CA ASP A 78 1.10 7.20 -16.53
C ASP A 78 2.10 6.93 -15.39
N ASP A 79 1.64 6.18 -14.39
CA ASP A 79 2.43 5.74 -13.24
C ASP A 79 2.88 6.88 -12.32
N THR A 80 2.24 8.04 -12.40
CA THR A 80 2.56 9.16 -11.52
C THR A 80 1.80 9.13 -10.21
N ILE A 81 0.69 8.38 -10.15
CA ILE A 81 -0.15 8.27 -8.97
C ILE A 81 -0.20 6.81 -8.51
N ILE A 82 0.05 6.58 -7.24
CA ILE A 82 -0.16 5.28 -6.61
C ILE A 82 -1.58 5.24 -6.08
N ARG A 83 -2.39 4.29 -6.59
CA ARG A 83 -3.75 4.09 -6.10
C ARG A 83 -3.78 2.97 -5.11
N ILE A 84 -4.10 3.30 -3.85
CA ILE A 84 -4.15 2.30 -2.78
C ILE A 84 -5.48 1.57 -2.84
N ILE A 85 -5.42 0.24 -2.79
CA ILE A 85 -6.59 -0.62 -2.92
C ILE A 85 -6.95 -1.25 -1.58
N SER A 86 -5.96 -1.72 -0.83
CA SER A 86 -6.17 -2.30 0.50
C SER A 86 -4.87 -2.28 1.28
N ALA A 87 -4.99 -2.36 2.60
CA ALA A 87 -3.83 -2.38 3.49
C ALA A 87 -4.15 -3.20 4.73
N ARG A 88 -3.22 -4.01 5.16
CA ARG A 88 -3.35 -4.83 6.37
C ARG A 88 -1.98 -5.00 7.01
N LYS A 89 -1.96 -5.49 8.23
CA LYS A 89 -0.69 -5.83 8.88
C LYS A 89 -0.05 -7.00 8.14
N ALA A 90 1.27 -6.97 8.06
CA ALA A 90 2.02 -8.05 7.41
C ALA A 90 1.86 -9.35 8.18
N ASN A 91 1.77 -10.46 7.45
CA ASN A 91 1.73 -11.79 8.03
C ASN A 91 3.15 -12.32 8.27
N THR A 92 3.25 -13.54 8.82
CA THR A 92 4.54 -14.12 9.19
C THR A 92 5.49 -14.25 8.00
N ILE A 93 4.97 -14.67 6.85
CA ILE A 93 5.77 -14.83 5.63
C ILE A 93 6.29 -13.47 5.17
N GLU A 94 5.42 -12.47 5.18
CA GLU A 94 5.77 -11.11 4.76
C GLU A 94 6.79 -10.47 5.68
N ILE A 95 6.65 -10.70 6.98
CA ILE A 95 7.64 -10.23 7.97
C ILE A 95 9.01 -10.82 7.66
N LYS A 96 9.08 -12.11 7.35
CA LYS A 96 10.34 -12.76 7.01
C LYS A 96 10.94 -12.21 5.72
N LEU A 97 10.10 -11.98 4.71
CA LEU A 97 10.56 -11.39 3.45
C LEU A 97 11.19 -10.03 3.68
N TYR A 98 10.53 -9.19 4.45
CA TYR A 98 11.02 -7.85 4.75
C TYR A 98 12.34 -7.91 5.52
N GLY A 99 12.40 -8.75 6.56
CA GLY A 99 13.62 -8.94 7.36
C GLY A 99 14.76 -9.54 6.55
N GLY A 100 14.46 -10.47 5.64
CA GLY A 100 15.46 -11.09 4.78
C GLY A 100 16.03 -10.18 3.71
N ALA A 101 15.36 -9.08 3.42
CA ALA A 101 15.83 -8.09 2.44
C ALA A 101 16.89 -7.16 3.00
N ARG A 102 17.23 -7.28 4.28
CA ARG A 102 18.08 -6.32 4.98
C ARG A 102 19.47 -6.86 5.22
#